data_4114374d406ed28937133a154c23c879
#
_entry.id   4114374d406ed28937133a154c23c879
#
_cell.length_a   1.000
_cell.length_b   1.000
_cell.length_c   1.000
_cell.angle_alpha   90.00
_cell.angle_beta   90.00
_cell.angle_gamma   90.00
#
_symmetry.space_group_name_H-M   'P 1'
#
loop_
_entity.id
_entity.type
_entity.pdbx_description
1 polymer ?
#
loop_
_entity_poly.entity_id
_entity_poly.type
_entity_poly.pdbx_seq_one_letter_code
_entity_poly.pdbx_strand_id
1 'polypeptide(L)'
;MLIWAFVPYSVREGRLDGFDFDTLQSKRELADAFRSLNLAWIWQPITETNLEAVIEQVACEESVVLNLCDGIGNRGTPGPCVVRALERARIRFTGADSEFYEISTSKLAMKERMKSAGVPTPGWEALRDSSGIDGICARVGAPLLVKPDISAASGGVFLRSKVSRDDDVRALRDELTTATMPLYCDARTVFAERFIEGPEFTVFAIGNWRDPASVRCLPPVERVFNASIPEGEKFLSYERYWGLYREERPPPDGGPFYVYADCDAQVARRLEKISRDAYIAVRGRGYARVDLRMDRASGDLFVLEVNANCGLSEDDQTSTGCILKLAGMTLADLLGSSLKDAGVSL
;
A
#
# COMPACT_ATOMS: atom_id res chain seq x y z
N MET A 1 -25.58 16.83 -5.18
CA MET A 1 -24.73 15.85 -4.47
C MET A 1 -23.37 16.49 -4.21
N LEU A 2 -22.86 16.37 -2.99
CA LEU A 2 -21.58 16.92 -2.56
C LEU A 2 -20.60 15.78 -2.28
N ILE A 3 -19.35 15.92 -2.71
CA ILE A 3 -18.27 14.95 -2.42
C ILE A 3 -17.44 15.48 -1.25
N TRP A 4 -17.33 14.69 -0.20
CA TRP A 4 -16.46 14.98 0.93
C TRP A 4 -15.14 14.20 0.76
N ALA A 5 -14.05 14.87 0.41
CA ALA A 5 -12.74 14.25 0.36
C ALA A 5 -12.17 14.17 1.79
N PHE A 6 -12.26 13.00 2.40
CA PHE A 6 -11.70 12.72 3.73
C PHE A 6 -10.21 12.49 3.60
N VAL A 7 -9.44 13.39 4.19
CA VAL A 7 -7.97 13.39 4.10
C VAL A 7 -7.39 13.15 5.49
N PRO A 8 -6.46 12.19 5.66
CA PRO A 8 -5.91 11.87 6.98
C PRO A 8 -5.01 12.99 7.50
N TYR A 9 -5.23 13.38 8.76
CA TYR A 9 -4.39 14.31 9.50
C TYR A 9 -4.10 13.77 10.89
N SER A 10 -2.90 14.03 11.39
CA SER A 10 -2.59 13.88 12.81
C SER A 10 -2.54 15.23 13.50
N VAL A 11 -2.65 15.24 14.82
CA VAL A 11 -2.42 16.42 15.65
C VAL A 11 -1.05 16.29 16.29
N ARG A 12 -0.10 17.15 15.92
CA ARG A 12 1.24 17.22 16.51
C ARG A 12 1.44 18.59 17.14
N GLU A 13 1.79 18.61 18.42
CA GLU A 13 2.02 19.85 19.17
C GLU A 13 0.87 20.88 19.00
N GLY A 14 -0.38 20.38 18.93
CA GLY A 14 -1.57 21.19 18.74
C GLY A 14 -1.79 21.72 17.31
N ARG A 15 -1.01 21.26 16.34
CA ARG A 15 -1.15 21.63 14.93
C ARG A 15 -1.59 20.42 14.10
N LEU A 16 -2.38 20.69 13.07
CA LEU A 16 -2.75 19.68 12.07
C LEU A 16 -1.55 19.41 11.14
N ASP A 17 -1.23 18.14 10.94
CA ASP A 17 -0.22 17.65 10.01
C ASP A 17 -0.90 16.67 9.05
N GLY A 18 -1.00 17.04 7.79
CA GLY A 18 -1.67 16.27 6.72
C GLY A 18 -0.73 15.32 5.97
N PHE A 19 0.50 15.16 6.44
CA PHE A 19 1.51 14.29 5.80
C PHE A 19 1.62 14.51 4.29
N ASP A 20 1.75 13.43 3.53
CA ASP A 20 1.92 13.45 2.07
C ASP A 20 0.67 13.90 1.30
N PHE A 21 -0.51 13.92 1.96
CA PHE A 21 -1.76 14.31 1.31
C PHE A 21 -1.99 15.82 1.26
N ASP A 22 -1.54 16.60 2.27
CA ASP A 22 -1.75 18.05 2.31
C ASP A 22 -0.69 18.80 1.51
N THR A 23 -0.57 18.49 0.23
CA THR A 23 0.31 19.18 -0.71
C THR A 23 -0.50 20.06 -1.66
N LEU A 24 0.15 21.10 -2.18
CA LEU A 24 -0.47 21.94 -3.24
C LEU A 24 -0.77 21.12 -4.49
N GLN A 25 0.05 20.12 -4.80
CA GLN A 25 -0.14 19.23 -5.93
C GLN A 25 -1.38 18.36 -5.74
N SER A 26 -1.50 17.64 -4.62
CA SER A 26 -2.67 16.80 -4.33
C SER A 26 -3.97 17.58 -4.38
N LYS A 27 -3.98 18.80 -3.83
CA LYS A 27 -5.16 19.67 -3.86
C LYS A 27 -5.53 20.11 -5.28
N ARG A 28 -4.53 20.42 -6.13
CA ARG A 28 -4.74 20.78 -7.54
C ARG A 28 -5.26 19.60 -8.34
N GLU A 29 -4.63 18.44 -8.23
CA GLU A 29 -5.03 17.22 -8.94
C GLU A 29 -6.48 16.85 -8.62
N LEU A 30 -6.89 16.87 -7.34
CA LEU A 30 -8.29 16.62 -6.95
C LEU A 30 -9.24 17.71 -7.46
N ALA A 31 -8.85 19.00 -7.37
CA ALA A 31 -9.68 20.09 -7.86
C ALA A 31 -9.91 20.00 -9.36
N ASP A 32 -8.89 19.65 -10.13
CA ASP A 32 -8.98 19.49 -11.57
C ASP A 32 -9.82 18.26 -11.96
N ALA A 33 -9.65 17.16 -11.24
CA ALA A 33 -10.45 15.95 -11.43
C ALA A 33 -11.94 16.19 -11.14
N PHE A 34 -12.28 16.81 -10.01
CA PHE A 34 -13.69 17.11 -9.69
C PHE A 34 -14.30 18.16 -10.61
N ARG A 35 -13.51 19.13 -11.09
CA ARG A 35 -13.95 20.08 -12.13
C ARG A 35 -14.30 19.34 -13.42
N SER A 36 -13.45 18.40 -13.87
CA SER A 36 -13.68 17.58 -15.06
C SER A 36 -14.93 16.71 -14.94
N LEU A 37 -15.24 16.22 -13.74
CA LEU A 37 -16.43 15.45 -13.43
C LEU A 37 -17.68 16.32 -13.18
N ASN A 38 -17.54 17.64 -13.18
CA ASN A 38 -18.61 18.61 -12.83
C ASN A 38 -19.25 18.33 -11.47
N LEU A 39 -18.44 18.00 -10.46
CA LEU A 39 -18.85 17.67 -9.10
C LEU A 39 -18.40 18.77 -8.11
N ALA A 40 -19.31 19.16 -7.22
CA ALA A 40 -18.96 19.95 -6.05
C ALA A 40 -18.27 19.08 -4.98
N TRP A 41 -17.24 19.60 -4.34
CA TRP A 41 -16.48 18.86 -3.35
C TRP A 41 -15.94 19.74 -2.22
N ILE A 42 -15.60 19.10 -1.09
CA ILE A 42 -14.99 19.72 0.09
C ILE A 42 -13.75 18.92 0.46
N TRP A 43 -12.64 19.60 0.74
CA TRP A 43 -11.46 19.04 1.39
C TRP A 43 -11.71 18.99 2.90
N GLN A 44 -11.87 17.79 3.46
CA GLN A 44 -12.19 17.58 4.87
C GLN A 44 -11.02 16.89 5.58
N PRO A 45 -10.26 17.63 6.40
CA PRO A 45 -9.30 17.04 7.32
C PRO A 45 -9.97 16.10 8.32
N ILE A 46 -9.50 14.88 8.42
CA ILE A 46 -9.96 13.89 9.38
C ILE A 46 -8.84 13.59 10.37
N THR A 47 -9.19 13.68 11.64
CA THR A 47 -8.36 13.28 12.79
C THR A 47 -9.12 12.27 13.63
N GLU A 48 -8.45 11.58 14.53
CA GLU A 48 -9.12 10.70 15.50
C GLU A 48 -10.14 11.46 16.39
N THR A 49 -9.89 12.75 16.62
CA THR A 49 -10.70 13.56 17.55
C THR A 49 -11.91 14.24 16.89
N ASN A 50 -11.89 14.48 15.56
CA ASN A 50 -13.02 15.13 14.88
C ASN A 50 -13.91 14.16 14.10
N LEU A 51 -13.52 12.90 13.97
CA LEU A 51 -14.17 11.94 13.10
C LEU A 51 -15.68 11.81 13.35
N GLU A 52 -16.11 11.61 14.59
CA GLU A 52 -17.52 11.39 14.91
C GLU A 52 -18.36 12.63 14.57
N ALA A 53 -17.90 13.85 14.89
CA ALA A 53 -18.59 15.08 14.54
C ALA A 53 -18.73 15.31 13.02
N VAL A 54 -17.68 14.96 12.26
CA VAL A 54 -17.72 15.04 10.80
C VAL A 54 -18.68 14.00 10.21
N ILE A 55 -18.70 12.77 10.75
CA ILE A 55 -19.64 11.73 10.34
C ILE A 55 -21.10 12.18 10.57
N GLU A 56 -21.41 12.78 11.72
CA GLU A 56 -22.75 13.33 12.00
C GLU A 56 -23.15 14.40 10.97
N GLN A 57 -22.23 15.30 10.62
CA GLN A 57 -22.48 16.33 9.62
C GLN A 57 -22.76 15.73 8.24
N VAL A 58 -21.92 14.80 7.77
CA VAL A 58 -22.05 14.16 6.45
C VAL A 58 -23.33 13.33 6.36
N ALA A 59 -23.75 12.68 7.46
CA ALA A 59 -24.94 11.85 7.49
C ALA A 59 -26.24 12.65 7.31
N CYS A 60 -26.22 13.97 7.55
CA CYS A 60 -27.38 14.85 7.38
C CYS A 60 -27.54 15.36 5.93
N GLU A 61 -26.61 15.05 5.04
CA GLU A 61 -26.58 15.57 3.67
C GLU A 61 -26.66 14.45 2.62
N GLU A 62 -27.18 14.77 1.44
CA GLU A 62 -27.06 13.87 0.28
C GLU A 62 -25.63 13.95 -0.28
N SER A 63 -24.74 13.15 0.28
CA SER A 63 -23.31 13.22 0.03
C SER A 63 -22.68 11.85 -0.17
N VAL A 64 -21.46 11.85 -0.71
CA VAL A 64 -20.59 10.68 -0.85
C VAL A 64 -19.20 11.06 -0.33
N VAL A 65 -18.52 10.12 0.33
CA VAL A 65 -17.17 10.34 0.82
C VAL A 65 -16.16 9.74 -0.15
N LEU A 66 -15.24 10.57 -0.67
CA LEU A 66 -13.98 10.09 -1.22
C LEU A 66 -13.05 9.84 -0.01
N ASN A 67 -12.84 8.58 0.34
CA ASN A 67 -12.03 8.21 1.49
C ASN A 67 -10.56 8.03 1.09
N LEU A 68 -9.71 8.98 1.48
CA LEU A 68 -8.25 8.93 1.29
C LEU A 68 -7.52 8.57 2.60
N CYS A 69 -8.25 8.21 3.67
CA CYS A 69 -7.63 7.85 4.94
C CYS A 69 -7.04 6.44 4.84
N ASP A 70 -5.71 6.37 4.82
CA ASP A 70 -4.92 5.15 4.62
C ASP A 70 -4.06 4.76 5.84
N GLY A 71 -4.28 5.41 7.00
CA GLY A 71 -3.54 5.12 8.21
C GLY A 71 -3.71 3.69 8.71
N ILE A 72 -2.71 3.21 9.45
CA ILE A 72 -2.74 1.86 10.05
C ILE A 72 -3.36 1.81 11.46
N GLY A 73 -3.90 2.94 11.91
CA GLY A 73 -4.58 3.05 13.21
C GLY A 73 -3.65 3.16 14.42
N ASN A 74 -2.35 3.42 14.24
CA ASN A 74 -1.45 3.76 15.32
C ASN A 74 -1.01 5.22 15.22
N ARG A 75 -0.67 5.82 16.37
CA ARG A 75 -0.14 7.18 16.49
C ARG A 75 -0.99 8.29 15.84
N GLY A 76 -2.30 8.15 15.90
CA GLY A 76 -3.22 9.20 15.50
C GLY A 76 -3.37 9.42 13.99
N THR A 77 -3.02 8.43 13.17
CA THR A 77 -3.26 8.49 11.72
C THR A 77 -4.55 7.76 11.37
N PRO A 78 -5.61 8.49 10.95
CA PRO A 78 -6.91 7.89 10.64
C PRO A 78 -6.85 6.87 9.51
N GLY A 79 -7.51 5.74 9.70
CA GLY A 79 -7.56 4.64 8.74
C GLY A 79 -8.75 3.71 9.02
N PRO A 80 -8.56 2.55 9.65
CA PRO A 80 -9.65 1.58 9.91
C PRO A 80 -10.84 2.16 10.68
N CYS A 81 -10.60 3.12 11.60
CA CYS A 81 -11.65 3.80 12.36
C CYS A 81 -12.60 4.59 11.44
N VAL A 82 -12.07 5.22 10.39
CA VAL A 82 -12.86 6.02 9.43
C VAL A 82 -13.82 5.11 8.66
N VAL A 83 -13.30 4.02 8.11
CA VAL A 83 -14.12 3.07 7.34
C VAL A 83 -15.24 2.49 8.19
N ARG A 84 -14.93 2.05 9.42
CA ARG A 84 -15.95 1.55 10.37
C ARG A 84 -16.99 2.61 10.74
N ALA A 85 -16.60 3.88 10.87
CA ALA A 85 -17.54 4.97 11.16
C ALA A 85 -18.47 5.23 9.97
N LEU A 86 -17.95 5.26 8.73
CA LEU A 86 -18.74 5.40 7.51
C LEU A 86 -19.75 4.24 7.34
N GLU A 87 -19.33 3.00 7.58
CA GLU A 87 -20.21 1.83 7.53
C GLU A 87 -21.33 1.88 8.59
N ARG A 88 -20.99 2.21 9.85
CA ARG A 88 -22.00 2.37 10.93
C ARG A 88 -23.04 3.41 10.58
N ALA A 89 -22.61 4.54 10.01
CA ALA A 89 -23.48 5.63 9.60
C ALA A 89 -24.21 5.38 8.28
N ARG A 90 -23.90 4.26 7.58
CA ARG A 90 -24.43 3.93 6.24
C ARG A 90 -24.18 5.02 5.19
N ILE A 91 -23.08 5.74 5.33
CA ILE A 91 -22.65 6.75 4.37
C ILE A 91 -22.00 6.03 3.17
N ARG A 92 -22.34 6.48 1.95
CA ARG A 92 -21.68 5.97 0.73
C ARG A 92 -20.25 6.50 0.67
N PHE A 93 -19.29 5.62 0.37
CA PHE A 93 -17.86 6.00 0.28
C PHE A 93 -17.10 5.16 -0.74
N THR A 94 -16.01 5.72 -1.25
CA THR A 94 -15.08 5.06 -2.17
C THR A 94 -14.00 4.28 -1.42
N GLY A 95 -13.40 3.32 -2.11
CA GLY A 95 -12.27 2.56 -1.58
C GLY A 95 -12.67 1.34 -0.76
N ALA A 96 -11.77 0.89 0.10
CA ALA A 96 -11.88 -0.35 0.85
C ALA A 96 -12.99 -0.31 1.89
N ASP A 97 -13.74 -1.42 2.03
CA ASP A 97 -14.56 -1.67 3.22
C ASP A 97 -13.68 -2.11 4.41
N SER A 98 -14.28 -2.22 5.60
CA SER A 98 -13.53 -2.57 6.81
C SER A 98 -12.88 -3.94 6.72
N GLU A 99 -13.52 -4.92 6.07
CA GLU A 99 -12.98 -6.26 5.92
C GLU A 99 -11.72 -6.26 5.04
N PHE A 100 -11.77 -5.62 3.88
CA PHE A 100 -10.60 -5.52 3.01
C PHE A 100 -9.49 -4.70 3.66
N TYR A 101 -9.85 -3.59 4.31
CA TYR A 101 -8.88 -2.72 4.96
C TYR A 101 -8.11 -3.44 6.07
N GLU A 102 -8.81 -4.19 6.93
CA GLU A 102 -8.18 -4.96 8.02
C GLU A 102 -7.27 -6.07 7.48
N ILE A 103 -7.69 -6.79 6.43
CA ILE A 103 -6.85 -7.81 5.78
C ILE A 103 -5.60 -7.17 5.18
N SER A 104 -5.74 -6.05 4.46
CA SER A 104 -4.63 -5.39 3.76
C SER A 104 -3.63 -4.70 4.71
N THR A 105 -4.04 -4.37 5.92
CA THR A 105 -3.16 -3.78 6.94
C THR A 105 -2.20 -4.81 7.53
N SER A 106 -2.60 -6.09 7.68
CA SER A 106 -1.75 -7.16 8.18
C SER A 106 -1.16 -7.98 7.03
N LYS A 107 0.18 -7.94 6.90
CA LYS A 107 0.90 -8.74 5.90
C LYS A 107 0.71 -10.24 6.10
N LEU A 108 0.64 -10.70 7.35
CA LEU A 108 0.38 -12.10 7.67
C LEU A 108 -1.05 -12.50 7.27
N ALA A 109 -2.05 -11.68 7.56
CA ALA A 109 -3.43 -11.94 7.14
C ALA A 109 -3.56 -12.01 5.61
N MET A 110 -2.93 -11.08 4.88
CA MET A 110 -2.86 -11.13 3.41
C MET A 110 -2.23 -12.42 2.91
N LYS A 111 -1.07 -12.81 3.46
CA LYS A 111 -0.34 -14.03 3.04
C LYS A 111 -1.16 -15.29 3.29
N GLU A 112 -1.83 -15.40 4.43
CA GLU A 112 -2.73 -16.53 4.72
C GLU A 112 -3.89 -16.61 3.72
N ARG A 113 -4.50 -15.46 3.38
CA ARG A 113 -5.57 -15.40 2.36
C ARG A 113 -5.06 -15.80 0.98
N MET A 114 -3.92 -15.25 0.54
CA MET A 114 -3.32 -15.59 -0.74
C MET A 114 -2.95 -17.06 -0.82
N LYS A 115 -2.31 -17.61 0.22
CA LYS A 115 -1.96 -19.03 0.31
C LYS A 115 -3.21 -19.93 0.22
N SER A 116 -4.26 -19.59 0.95
CA SER A 116 -5.53 -20.34 0.93
C SER A 116 -6.22 -20.32 -0.44
N ALA A 117 -6.00 -19.25 -1.23
CA ALA A 117 -6.52 -19.09 -2.58
C ALA A 117 -5.58 -19.63 -3.67
N GLY A 118 -4.43 -20.19 -3.31
CA GLY A 118 -3.42 -20.66 -4.28
C GLY A 118 -2.67 -19.54 -5.01
N VAL A 119 -2.69 -18.31 -4.51
CA VAL A 119 -1.93 -17.18 -5.07
C VAL A 119 -0.49 -17.23 -4.56
N PRO A 120 0.52 -17.26 -5.44
CA PRO A 120 1.92 -17.28 -5.03
C PRO A 120 2.32 -16.04 -4.23
N THR A 121 2.84 -16.24 -3.03
CA THR A 121 3.48 -15.24 -2.19
C THR A 121 4.76 -15.83 -1.60
N PRO A 122 5.81 -15.04 -1.28
CA PRO A 122 7.03 -15.59 -0.70
C PRO A 122 6.71 -16.43 0.55
N GLY A 123 7.40 -17.57 0.72
CA GLY A 123 7.31 -18.38 1.95
C GLY A 123 7.63 -17.51 3.17
N TRP A 124 6.93 -17.73 4.28
CA TRP A 124 7.09 -16.91 5.49
C TRP A 124 6.89 -17.70 6.77
N GLU A 125 7.35 -17.14 7.89
CA GLU A 125 7.13 -17.66 9.24
C GLU A 125 7.01 -16.50 10.24
N ALA A 126 5.98 -16.51 11.08
CA ALA A 126 5.79 -15.49 12.11
C ALA A 126 6.75 -15.72 13.29
N LEU A 127 7.43 -14.67 13.72
CA LEU A 127 8.42 -14.70 14.81
C LEU A 127 7.77 -14.29 16.13
N ARG A 128 6.92 -15.16 16.69
CA ARG A 128 6.17 -14.87 17.93
C ARG A 128 7.08 -14.77 19.15
N ASP A 129 8.08 -15.64 19.20
CA ASP A 129 9.11 -15.67 20.24
C ASP A 129 10.43 -16.16 19.65
N SER A 130 11.49 -16.25 20.44
CA SER A 130 12.81 -16.68 19.98
C SER A 130 12.96 -18.20 19.82
N SER A 131 11.98 -19.00 20.29
CA SER A 131 12.12 -20.47 20.34
C SER A 131 12.01 -21.14 18.96
N GLY A 132 11.28 -20.54 18.01
CA GLY A 132 11.10 -21.08 16.68
C GLY A 132 12.12 -20.63 15.62
N ILE A 133 13.14 -19.84 16.00
CA ILE A 133 14.06 -19.22 15.03
C ILE A 133 15.13 -20.20 14.52
N ASP A 134 15.50 -21.19 15.31
CA ASP A 134 16.53 -22.15 14.89
C ASP A 134 16.08 -22.91 13.62
N GLY A 135 16.92 -22.88 12.59
CA GLY A 135 16.67 -23.50 11.30
C GLY A 135 15.70 -22.73 10.39
N ILE A 136 15.28 -21.50 10.74
CA ILE A 136 14.34 -20.72 9.95
C ILE A 136 14.86 -20.41 8.54
N CYS A 137 16.14 -20.12 8.40
CA CYS A 137 16.76 -19.87 7.10
C CYS A 137 16.65 -21.08 6.16
N ALA A 138 16.70 -22.29 6.70
CA ALA A 138 16.52 -23.52 5.92
C ALA A 138 15.03 -23.78 5.62
N ARG A 139 14.12 -23.54 6.57
CA ARG A 139 12.67 -23.79 6.41
C ARG A 139 12.01 -22.82 5.45
N VAL A 140 12.31 -21.54 5.55
CA VAL A 140 11.68 -20.48 4.74
C VAL A 140 12.42 -20.25 3.43
N GLY A 141 13.75 -20.48 3.41
CA GLY A 141 14.62 -20.29 2.25
C GLY A 141 15.32 -18.93 2.26
N ALA A 142 16.59 -18.92 2.72
CA ALA A 142 17.42 -17.71 2.73
C ALA A 142 17.82 -17.26 1.31
N PRO A 143 18.07 -15.93 1.10
CA PRO A 143 18.01 -14.87 2.11
C PRO A 143 16.58 -14.54 2.54
N LEU A 144 16.42 -14.11 3.80
CA LEU A 144 15.14 -13.70 4.38
C LEU A 144 15.05 -12.18 4.50
N LEU A 145 13.84 -11.65 4.45
CA LEU A 145 13.52 -10.28 4.87
C LEU A 145 12.72 -10.34 6.18
N VAL A 146 13.29 -9.77 7.25
CA VAL A 146 12.63 -9.68 8.55
C VAL A 146 11.94 -8.31 8.65
N LYS A 147 10.64 -8.31 8.91
CA LYS A 147 9.85 -7.08 8.91
C LYS A 147 8.62 -7.17 9.83
N PRO A 148 8.06 -6.01 10.24
CA PRO A 148 6.81 -5.96 10.99
C PRO A 148 5.62 -6.46 10.16
N ASP A 149 4.65 -7.10 10.84
CA ASP A 149 3.38 -7.50 10.23
C ASP A 149 2.56 -6.28 9.79
N ILE A 150 2.37 -5.34 10.69
CA ILE A 150 1.61 -4.12 10.43
C ILE A 150 2.58 -2.96 10.18
N SER A 151 2.77 -2.62 8.92
CA SER A 151 3.58 -1.46 8.53
C SER A 151 3.23 -0.98 7.12
N ALA A 152 3.38 0.33 6.89
CA ALA A 152 3.28 0.99 5.60
C ALA A 152 4.54 1.82 5.33
N ALA A 153 4.70 2.29 4.08
CA ALA A 153 5.81 3.18 3.67
C ALA A 153 7.20 2.65 4.09
N SER A 154 7.44 1.35 3.90
CA SER A 154 8.66 0.64 4.31
C SER A 154 8.99 0.73 5.81
N GLY A 155 8.05 1.09 6.68
CA GLY A 155 8.26 1.18 8.12
C GLY A 155 8.81 -0.12 8.71
N GLY A 156 9.96 -0.02 9.40
CA GLY A 156 10.64 -1.18 10.00
C GLY A 156 11.40 -2.08 9.02
N VAL A 157 11.58 -1.65 7.76
CA VAL A 157 12.40 -2.35 6.76
C VAL A 157 13.68 -1.55 6.49
N PHE A 158 14.82 -2.15 6.72
CA PHE A 158 16.14 -1.55 6.52
C PHE A 158 17.00 -2.46 5.64
N LEU A 159 18.14 -2.00 5.15
CA LEU A 159 19.07 -2.87 4.41
C LEU A 159 19.49 -4.10 5.23
N ARG A 160 19.72 -3.91 6.54
CA ARG A 160 20.03 -4.99 7.48
C ARG A 160 18.87 -5.94 7.75
N SER A 161 17.64 -5.62 7.30
CA SER A 161 16.49 -6.53 7.41
C SER A 161 16.59 -7.74 6.48
N LYS A 162 17.50 -7.70 5.47
CA LYS A 162 17.82 -8.84 4.61
C LYS A 162 18.95 -9.65 5.23
N VAL A 163 18.66 -10.87 5.64
CA VAL A 163 19.57 -11.75 6.41
C VAL A 163 19.64 -13.16 5.85
N SER A 164 20.71 -13.89 6.20
CA SER A 164 20.92 -15.27 5.76
C SER A 164 21.30 -16.23 6.90
N ARG A 165 21.27 -15.76 8.15
CA ARG A 165 21.63 -16.55 9.33
C ARG A 165 20.54 -16.43 10.40
N ASP A 166 20.25 -17.53 11.08
CA ASP A 166 19.23 -17.59 12.14
C ASP A 166 19.52 -16.60 13.28
N ASP A 167 20.80 -16.41 13.64
CA ASP A 167 21.19 -15.44 14.68
C ASP A 167 20.86 -14.00 14.30
N ASP A 168 21.02 -13.64 13.01
CA ASP A 168 20.67 -12.31 12.52
C ASP A 168 19.14 -12.12 12.53
N VAL A 169 18.36 -13.17 12.24
CA VAL A 169 16.88 -13.14 12.38
C VAL A 169 16.50 -12.87 13.83
N ARG A 170 17.15 -13.54 14.80
CA ARG A 170 16.90 -13.37 16.23
C ARG A 170 17.20 -11.94 16.68
N ALA A 171 18.39 -11.43 16.33
CA ALA A 171 18.80 -10.08 16.68
C ALA A 171 17.84 -9.02 16.12
N LEU A 172 17.44 -9.13 14.84
CA LEU A 172 16.49 -8.19 14.23
C LEU A 172 15.10 -8.28 14.83
N ARG A 173 14.60 -9.48 15.11
CA ARG A 173 13.30 -9.64 15.79
C ARG A 173 13.30 -8.92 17.14
N ASP A 174 14.35 -9.11 17.94
CA ASP A 174 14.47 -8.49 19.26
C ASP A 174 14.62 -6.96 19.14
N GLU A 175 15.42 -6.48 18.19
CA GLU A 175 15.54 -5.05 17.89
C GLU A 175 14.17 -4.45 17.51
N LEU A 176 13.48 -5.01 16.50
CA LEU A 176 12.21 -4.48 15.99
C LEU A 176 11.11 -4.46 17.06
N THR A 177 11.06 -5.47 17.95
CA THR A 177 10.04 -5.56 19.00
C THR A 177 10.29 -4.64 20.18
N THR A 178 11.52 -4.18 20.37
CA THR A 178 11.91 -3.32 21.51
C THR A 178 12.14 -1.86 21.14
N ALA A 179 12.48 -1.58 19.89
CA ALA A 179 12.78 -0.24 19.43
C ALA A 179 11.53 0.65 19.30
N THR A 180 11.73 1.97 19.41
CA THR A 180 10.71 2.95 19.03
C THR A 180 10.63 3.00 17.50
N MET A 181 9.59 2.41 16.96
CA MET A 181 9.38 2.33 15.50
C MET A 181 8.96 3.67 14.88
N PRO A 182 9.28 3.90 13.59
CA PRO A 182 8.78 5.02 12.81
C PRO A 182 7.24 5.07 12.79
N LEU A 183 6.69 6.21 12.37
CA LEU A 183 5.29 6.31 11.94
C LEU A 183 4.96 5.22 10.93
N TYR A 184 3.70 4.79 10.90
CA TYR A 184 3.22 3.72 10.02
C TYR A 184 3.82 2.33 10.28
N CYS A 185 4.31 2.07 11.51
CA CYS A 185 4.83 0.76 11.88
C CYS A 185 4.35 0.32 13.26
N ASP A 186 3.81 -0.89 13.35
CA ASP A 186 3.53 -1.62 14.58
C ASP A 186 4.31 -2.93 14.58
N ALA A 187 5.38 -2.97 15.33
CA ALA A 187 6.29 -4.11 15.38
C ALA A 187 6.00 -5.10 16.53
N ARG A 188 4.79 -5.08 17.12
CA ARG A 188 4.38 -6.09 18.12
C ARG A 188 4.41 -7.50 17.56
N THR A 189 4.18 -7.64 16.26
CA THR A 189 4.35 -8.89 15.53
C THR A 189 5.34 -8.68 14.39
N VAL A 190 6.37 -9.53 14.35
CA VAL A 190 7.41 -9.54 13.33
C VAL A 190 7.39 -10.90 12.63
N PHE A 191 7.73 -10.95 11.36
CA PHE A 191 7.86 -12.18 10.60
C PHE A 191 9.07 -12.14 9.68
N ALA A 192 9.53 -13.33 9.29
CA ALA A 192 10.52 -13.49 8.25
C ALA A 192 9.88 -14.05 7.00
N GLU A 193 10.23 -13.53 5.83
CA GLU A 193 9.81 -14.07 4.55
C GLU A 193 11.02 -14.29 3.64
N ARG A 194 10.91 -15.25 2.72
CA ARG A 194 11.94 -15.43 1.67
C ARG A 194 12.05 -14.14 0.86
N PHE A 195 13.25 -13.61 0.73
CA PHE A 195 13.52 -12.48 -0.15
C PHE A 195 13.58 -12.97 -1.61
N ILE A 196 12.71 -12.44 -2.45
CA ILE A 196 12.70 -12.77 -3.88
C ILE A 196 13.69 -11.86 -4.61
N GLU A 197 14.74 -12.44 -5.16
CA GLU A 197 15.75 -11.71 -5.92
C GLU A 197 15.32 -11.54 -7.38
N GLY A 198 15.16 -10.29 -7.82
CA GLY A 198 14.78 -9.98 -9.18
C GLY A 198 13.99 -8.68 -9.31
N PRO A 199 13.39 -8.42 -10.48
CA PRO A 199 12.64 -7.21 -10.74
C PRO A 199 11.38 -7.09 -9.88
N GLU A 200 11.00 -5.84 -9.60
CA GLU A 200 9.84 -5.50 -8.78
C GLU A 200 8.81 -4.76 -9.63
N PHE A 201 7.55 -5.10 -9.43
CA PHE A 201 6.44 -4.59 -10.24
C PHE A 201 5.32 -4.06 -9.36
N THR A 202 4.56 -3.15 -9.93
CA THR A 202 3.36 -2.59 -9.30
C THR A 202 2.20 -2.65 -10.29
N VAL A 203 1.04 -3.10 -9.80
CA VAL A 203 -0.22 -3.17 -10.56
C VAL A 203 -1.31 -2.45 -9.78
N PHE A 204 -2.14 -1.67 -10.45
CA PHE A 204 -3.31 -1.04 -9.84
C PHE A 204 -4.55 -1.88 -10.17
N ALA A 205 -5.27 -2.33 -9.14
CA ALA A 205 -6.49 -3.14 -9.25
C ALA A 205 -7.71 -2.34 -8.79
N ILE A 206 -8.84 -2.51 -9.50
CA ILE A 206 -10.11 -1.82 -9.24
C ILE A 206 -11.23 -2.85 -9.31
N GLY A 207 -12.27 -2.70 -8.49
CA GLY A 207 -13.48 -3.51 -8.57
C GLY A 207 -13.94 -4.04 -7.21
N ASN A 208 -14.72 -5.11 -7.24
CA ASN A 208 -15.31 -5.71 -6.06
C ASN A 208 -15.18 -7.25 -6.11
N TRP A 209 -14.56 -7.85 -5.12
CA TRP A 209 -14.36 -9.30 -5.04
C TRP A 209 -15.68 -10.09 -5.05
N ARG A 210 -16.81 -9.48 -4.62
CA ARG A 210 -18.14 -10.11 -4.66
C ARG A 210 -18.70 -10.20 -6.07
N ASP A 211 -18.18 -9.38 -6.99
CA ASP A 211 -18.40 -9.48 -8.42
C ASP A 211 -17.04 -9.60 -9.14
N PRO A 212 -16.49 -10.82 -9.23
CA PRO A 212 -15.19 -11.02 -9.87
C PRO A 212 -15.09 -10.51 -11.32
N ALA A 213 -16.22 -10.38 -12.04
CA ALA A 213 -16.23 -9.83 -13.38
C ALA A 213 -15.94 -8.33 -13.40
N SER A 214 -16.25 -7.61 -12.33
CA SER A 214 -15.94 -6.18 -12.18
C SER A 214 -14.46 -5.91 -11.92
N VAL A 215 -13.69 -6.91 -11.45
CA VAL A 215 -12.28 -6.74 -11.08
C VAL A 215 -11.41 -6.64 -12.33
N ARG A 216 -10.77 -5.49 -12.48
CA ARG A 216 -9.81 -5.20 -13.56
C ARG A 216 -8.49 -4.70 -13.00
N CYS A 217 -7.41 -5.01 -13.69
CA CYS A 217 -6.08 -4.46 -13.42
C CYS A 217 -5.74 -3.45 -14.51
N LEU A 218 -5.10 -2.36 -14.15
CA LEU A 218 -4.50 -1.41 -15.10
C LEU A 218 -3.11 -1.92 -15.52
N PRO A 219 -2.54 -1.42 -16.61
CA PRO A 219 -1.22 -1.84 -17.09
C PRO A 219 -0.17 -1.77 -15.97
N PRO A 220 0.62 -2.85 -15.75
CA PRO A 220 1.66 -2.87 -14.73
C PRO A 220 2.84 -1.98 -15.08
N VAL A 221 3.57 -1.53 -14.06
CA VAL A 221 4.87 -0.87 -14.21
C VAL A 221 5.95 -1.67 -13.46
N GLU A 222 7.18 -1.68 -14.02
CA GLU A 222 8.37 -2.17 -13.35
C GLU A 222 9.01 -1.03 -12.55
N ARG A 223 9.39 -1.30 -11.30
CA ARG A 223 10.28 -0.43 -10.53
C ARG A 223 11.71 -0.79 -10.85
N VAL A 224 12.32 -0.04 -11.76
CA VAL A 224 13.71 -0.23 -12.19
C VAL A 224 14.64 0.49 -11.23
N PHE A 225 15.33 -0.27 -10.40
CA PHE A 225 16.32 0.28 -9.46
C PHE A 225 17.56 0.77 -10.19
N ASN A 226 18.18 1.83 -9.67
CA ASN A 226 19.40 2.42 -10.22
C ASN A 226 20.48 1.33 -10.42
N ALA A 227 21.12 1.33 -11.58
CA ALA A 227 22.11 0.33 -11.97
C ALA A 227 23.38 0.36 -11.08
N SER A 228 23.70 1.52 -10.50
CA SER A 228 24.86 1.69 -9.61
C SER A 228 24.67 1.04 -8.22
N ILE A 229 23.43 0.61 -7.88
CA ILE A 229 23.11 -0.03 -6.61
C ILE A 229 23.42 -1.54 -6.71
N PRO A 230 24.09 -2.13 -5.71
CA PRO A 230 24.32 -3.57 -5.65
C PRO A 230 23.00 -4.36 -5.75
N GLU A 231 23.01 -5.49 -6.48
CA GLU A 231 21.81 -6.31 -6.70
C GLU A 231 21.11 -6.73 -5.39
N GLY A 232 21.91 -7.10 -4.38
CA GLY A 232 21.38 -7.50 -3.08
C GLY A 232 20.69 -6.39 -2.29
N GLU A 233 20.82 -5.14 -2.73
CA GLU A 233 20.27 -3.95 -2.09
C GLU A 233 19.12 -3.31 -2.89
N LYS A 234 18.71 -3.90 -4.02
CA LYS A 234 17.64 -3.41 -4.87
C LYS A 234 16.27 -3.75 -4.27
N PHE A 235 15.91 -3.06 -3.19
CA PHE A 235 14.60 -3.06 -2.56
C PHE A 235 14.38 -1.76 -1.77
N LEU A 236 13.12 -1.41 -1.51
CA LEU A 236 12.78 -0.20 -0.76
C LEU A 236 12.94 -0.46 0.74
N SER A 237 13.99 0.13 1.33
CA SER A 237 14.12 0.31 2.76
C SER A 237 13.45 1.61 3.22
N TYR A 238 13.26 1.76 4.52
CA TYR A 238 12.68 2.97 5.11
C TYR A 238 13.47 4.23 4.75
N GLU A 239 14.79 4.20 4.89
CA GLU A 239 15.63 5.38 4.60
C GLU A 239 15.62 5.75 3.13
N ARG A 240 15.63 4.77 2.21
CA ARG A 240 15.58 4.99 0.76
C ARG A 240 14.22 5.47 0.30
N TYR A 241 13.14 4.94 0.89
CA TYR A 241 11.79 5.40 0.59
C TYR A 241 11.60 6.89 0.94
N TRP A 242 12.13 7.31 2.10
CA TRP A 242 11.99 8.68 2.60
C TRP A 242 13.15 9.61 2.22
N GLY A 243 14.16 9.12 1.50
CA GLY A 243 15.34 9.91 1.13
C GLY A 243 16.18 10.41 2.32
N LEU A 244 16.14 9.69 3.45
CA LEU A 244 16.78 10.12 4.71
C LEU A 244 18.29 9.91 4.73
N TYR A 245 18.75 8.78 4.19
CA TYR A 245 20.16 8.37 4.04
C TYR A 245 21.04 8.64 5.28
N ARG A 246 20.56 8.26 6.47
CA ARG A 246 21.29 8.42 7.74
C ARG A 246 22.34 7.33 7.95
N GLU A 247 21.94 6.09 7.73
CA GLU A 247 22.78 4.88 7.82
C GLU A 247 23.01 4.24 6.45
N GLU A 248 22.04 4.37 5.55
CA GLU A 248 22.08 3.86 4.20
C GLU A 248 22.60 4.93 3.22
N ARG A 249 23.26 4.50 2.14
CA ARG A 249 23.84 5.43 1.16
C ARG A 249 22.90 5.68 -0.01
N PRO A 250 22.87 6.91 -0.55
CA PRO A 250 22.21 7.20 -1.82
C PRO A 250 22.91 6.45 -2.97
N PRO A 251 22.28 6.40 -4.17
CA PRO A 251 22.93 5.84 -5.36
C PRO A 251 24.29 6.49 -5.61
N PRO A 252 25.35 5.70 -5.86
CA PRO A 252 26.72 6.23 -6.06
C PRO A 252 26.87 7.22 -7.22
N ASP A 253 26.02 7.11 -8.24
CA ASP A 253 26.00 8.02 -9.41
C ASP A 253 25.19 9.31 -9.18
N GLY A 254 24.57 9.48 -8.01
CA GLY A 254 23.73 10.64 -7.68
C GLY A 254 22.39 10.67 -8.39
N GLY A 255 22.03 9.64 -9.14
CA GLY A 255 20.73 9.50 -9.81
C GLY A 255 19.60 9.12 -8.86
N PRO A 256 18.36 9.03 -9.35
CA PRO A 256 17.23 8.56 -8.55
C PRO A 256 17.43 7.11 -8.10
N PHE A 257 16.87 6.75 -6.93
CA PHE A 257 17.00 5.40 -6.41
C PHE A 257 16.32 4.36 -7.31
N TYR A 258 15.19 4.72 -7.92
CA TYR A 258 14.49 3.95 -8.93
C TYR A 258 13.72 4.87 -9.88
N VAL A 259 13.29 4.31 -11.00
CA VAL A 259 12.32 4.90 -11.92
C VAL A 259 11.26 3.86 -12.26
N TYR A 260 10.11 4.28 -12.75
CA TYR A 260 9.10 3.37 -13.28
C TYR A 260 9.26 3.24 -14.80
N ALA A 261 9.10 2.02 -15.30
CA ALA A 261 9.16 1.68 -16.71
C ALA A 261 8.03 0.73 -17.11
N ASP A 262 7.74 0.70 -18.40
CA ASP A 262 6.77 -0.20 -19.00
C ASP A 262 7.24 -1.65 -18.87
N CYS A 263 6.29 -2.57 -18.72
CA CYS A 263 6.56 -4.00 -18.68
C CYS A 263 6.49 -4.63 -20.07
N ASP A 264 7.30 -5.68 -20.31
CA ASP A 264 7.09 -6.56 -21.46
C ASP A 264 5.64 -7.10 -21.48
N ALA A 265 5.02 -7.17 -22.66
CA ALA A 265 3.63 -7.53 -22.80
C ALA A 265 3.29 -8.95 -22.31
N GLN A 266 4.23 -9.90 -22.36
CA GLN A 266 4.02 -11.25 -21.83
C GLN A 266 4.07 -11.25 -20.30
N VAL A 267 4.99 -10.50 -19.72
CA VAL A 267 5.12 -10.32 -18.28
C VAL A 267 3.89 -9.57 -17.76
N ALA A 268 3.46 -8.51 -18.43
CA ALA A 268 2.29 -7.70 -18.07
C ALA A 268 1.02 -8.57 -17.91
N ARG A 269 0.70 -9.43 -18.87
CA ARG A 269 -0.47 -10.32 -18.76
C ARG A 269 -0.41 -11.28 -17.57
N ARG A 270 0.80 -11.75 -17.21
CA ARG A 270 0.99 -12.61 -16.03
C ARG A 270 0.81 -11.81 -14.73
N LEU A 271 1.33 -10.57 -14.70
CA LEU A 271 1.19 -9.65 -13.56
C LEU A 271 -0.28 -9.27 -13.33
N GLU A 272 -1.01 -8.91 -14.39
CA GLU A 272 -2.45 -8.58 -14.31
C GLU A 272 -3.26 -9.77 -13.75
N LYS A 273 -3.00 -10.97 -14.27
CA LYS A 273 -3.70 -12.18 -13.82
C LYS A 273 -3.47 -12.45 -12.33
N ILE A 274 -2.21 -12.52 -11.89
CA ILE A 274 -1.89 -12.84 -10.48
C ILE A 274 -2.35 -11.72 -9.54
N SER A 275 -2.29 -10.45 -9.97
CA SER A 275 -2.76 -9.31 -9.19
C SER A 275 -4.28 -9.32 -9.02
N ARG A 276 -5.01 -9.68 -10.07
CA ARG A 276 -6.46 -9.88 -10.00
C ARG A 276 -6.82 -11.01 -9.02
N ASP A 277 -6.13 -12.14 -9.11
CA ASP A 277 -6.34 -13.30 -8.23
C ASP A 277 -6.02 -12.92 -6.77
N ALA A 278 -4.93 -12.16 -6.52
CA ALA A 278 -4.55 -11.67 -5.20
C ALA A 278 -5.59 -10.69 -4.63
N TYR A 279 -6.04 -9.73 -5.44
CA TYR A 279 -7.06 -8.75 -5.05
C TYR A 279 -8.37 -9.43 -4.62
N ILE A 280 -8.81 -10.44 -5.36
CA ILE A 280 -10.00 -11.24 -5.01
C ILE A 280 -9.75 -12.05 -3.72
N ALA A 281 -8.58 -12.67 -3.58
CA ALA A 281 -8.23 -13.47 -2.41
C ALA A 281 -8.27 -12.68 -1.10
N VAL A 282 -7.83 -11.42 -1.13
CA VAL A 282 -7.85 -10.51 0.03
C VAL A 282 -9.17 -9.74 0.18
N ARG A 283 -10.20 -10.11 -0.59
CA ARG A 283 -11.52 -9.47 -0.59
C ARG A 283 -11.50 -8.00 -1.01
N GLY A 284 -10.74 -7.70 -2.07
CA GLY A 284 -10.58 -6.36 -2.60
C GLY A 284 -11.90 -5.69 -2.96
N ARG A 285 -12.09 -4.44 -2.48
CA ARG A 285 -13.19 -3.56 -2.82
C ARG A 285 -12.65 -2.15 -3.07
N GLY A 286 -13.20 -1.48 -4.08
CA GLY A 286 -12.76 -0.15 -4.50
C GLY A 286 -11.49 -0.26 -5.32
N TYR A 287 -10.35 0.11 -4.75
CA TYR A 287 -9.07 0.08 -5.45
C TYR A 287 -7.91 -0.31 -4.50
N ALA A 288 -6.85 -0.84 -5.11
CA ALA A 288 -5.61 -1.17 -4.40
C ALA A 288 -4.40 -1.17 -5.33
N ARG A 289 -3.23 -1.02 -4.75
CA ARG A 289 -1.96 -1.30 -5.41
C ARG A 289 -1.46 -2.68 -4.98
N VAL A 290 -1.12 -3.51 -5.96
CA VAL A 290 -0.52 -4.83 -5.76
C VAL A 290 0.96 -4.73 -6.08
N ASP A 291 1.81 -5.05 -5.12
CA ASP A 291 3.26 -5.04 -5.29
C ASP A 291 3.77 -6.48 -5.41
N LEU A 292 4.63 -6.73 -6.41
CA LEU A 292 5.08 -8.08 -6.79
C LEU A 292 6.59 -8.10 -7.05
N ARG A 293 7.17 -9.29 -6.92
CA ARG A 293 8.52 -9.58 -7.44
C ARG A 293 8.51 -10.81 -8.32
N MET A 294 9.40 -10.80 -9.32
CA MET A 294 9.69 -11.97 -10.14
C MET A 294 11.04 -12.55 -9.73
N ASP A 295 11.05 -13.82 -9.37
CA ASP A 295 12.29 -14.53 -9.09
C ASP A 295 13.13 -14.62 -10.38
N ARG A 296 14.33 -14.06 -10.35
CA ARG A 296 15.21 -13.99 -11.52
C ARG A 296 15.64 -15.35 -12.03
N ALA A 297 15.75 -16.33 -11.15
CA ALA A 297 16.23 -17.67 -11.51
C ALA A 297 15.13 -18.51 -12.15
N SER A 298 13.90 -18.47 -11.63
CA SER A 298 12.79 -19.29 -12.11
C SER A 298 11.84 -18.55 -13.05
N GLY A 299 11.80 -17.20 -12.98
CA GLY A 299 10.80 -16.39 -13.66
C GLY A 299 9.41 -16.44 -13.00
N ASP A 300 9.29 -17.02 -11.81
CA ASP A 300 8.04 -17.09 -11.06
C ASP A 300 7.70 -15.75 -10.43
N LEU A 301 6.40 -15.42 -10.42
CA LEU A 301 5.88 -14.20 -9.81
C LEU A 301 5.38 -14.48 -8.39
N PHE A 302 5.68 -13.55 -7.49
CA PHE A 302 5.23 -13.58 -6.10
C PHE A 302 4.61 -12.25 -5.70
N VAL A 303 3.39 -12.30 -5.15
CA VAL A 303 2.73 -11.12 -4.59
C VAL A 303 3.32 -10.84 -3.21
N LEU A 304 3.83 -9.63 -3.02
CA LEU A 304 4.38 -9.17 -1.75
C LEU A 304 3.27 -8.66 -0.83
N GLU A 305 2.44 -7.76 -1.36
CA GLU A 305 1.34 -7.13 -0.63
C GLU A 305 0.28 -6.55 -1.57
N VAL A 306 -0.91 -6.32 -1.02
CA VAL A 306 -2.04 -5.63 -1.64
C VAL A 306 -2.41 -4.45 -0.77
N ASN A 307 -2.16 -3.24 -1.24
CA ASN A 307 -2.30 -2.00 -0.47
C ASN A 307 -3.65 -1.33 -0.76
N ALA A 308 -4.62 -1.50 0.13
CA ALA A 308 -5.91 -0.83 0.05
C ALA A 308 -5.76 0.69 0.21
N ASN A 309 -6.63 1.46 -0.44
CA ASN A 309 -6.64 2.93 -0.40
C ASN A 309 -5.25 3.55 -0.66
N CYS A 310 -4.47 2.96 -1.57
CA CYS A 310 -3.16 3.49 -1.93
C CYS A 310 -3.26 4.92 -2.48
N GLY A 311 -2.16 5.67 -2.40
CA GLY A 311 -2.09 7.05 -2.86
C GLY A 311 -2.53 7.22 -4.31
N LEU A 312 -3.32 8.25 -4.58
CA LEU A 312 -3.86 8.62 -5.88
C LEU A 312 -3.16 9.90 -6.36
N SER A 313 -2.49 9.86 -7.50
CA SER A 313 -1.81 11.01 -8.12
C SER A 313 -1.62 10.78 -9.61
N GLU A 314 -1.56 11.85 -10.39
CA GLU A 314 -1.14 11.84 -11.79
C GLU A 314 0.37 12.10 -11.97
N ASP A 315 1.10 12.33 -10.87
CA ASP A 315 2.54 12.55 -10.91
C ASP A 315 3.27 11.31 -11.44
N ASP A 316 4.01 11.46 -12.51
CA ASP A 316 4.79 10.38 -13.15
C ASP A 316 6.00 9.91 -12.32
N GLN A 317 6.26 10.54 -11.18
CA GLN A 317 7.20 10.02 -10.18
C GLN A 317 6.55 8.96 -9.27
N THR A 318 5.21 8.82 -9.33
CA THR A 318 4.46 7.82 -8.57
C THR A 318 4.08 6.62 -9.44
N SER A 319 3.92 5.44 -8.82
CA SER A 319 3.43 4.26 -9.56
C SER A 319 2.03 4.48 -10.12
N THR A 320 1.15 5.15 -9.37
CA THR A 320 -0.22 5.43 -9.81
C THR A 320 -0.23 6.33 -11.04
N GLY A 321 0.54 7.42 -11.03
CA GLY A 321 0.62 8.34 -12.17
C GLY A 321 1.18 7.68 -13.43
N CYS A 322 2.25 6.88 -13.30
CA CYS A 322 2.78 6.10 -14.41
C CYS A 322 1.73 5.12 -14.97
N ILE A 323 1.04 4.37 -14.09
CA ILE A 323 0.01 3.42 -14.48
C ILE A 323 -1.16 4.11 -15.19
N LEU A 324 -1.65 5.24 -14.67
CA LEU A 324 -2.71 6.03 -15.32
C LEU A 324 -2.30 6.50 -16.72
N LYS A 325 -1.09 7.01 -16.85
CA LYS A 325 -0.53 7.45 -18.14
C LYS A 325 -0.49 6.30 -19.16
N LEU A 326 -0.01 5.11 -18.76
CA LEU A 326 0.01 3.91 -19.60
C LEU A 326 -1.41 3.44 -19.98
N ALA A 327 -2.36 3.56 -19.07
CA ALA A 327 -3.75 3.22 -19.30
C ALA A 327 -4.50 4.26 -20.18
N GLY A 328 -3.87 5.40 -20.49
CA GLY A 328 -4.55 6.52 -21.15
C GLY A 328 -5.69 7.12 -20.30
N MET A 329 -5.57 7.01 -18.99
CA MET A 329 -6.57 7.47 -18.00
C MET A 329 -6.06 8.70 -17.24
N THR A 330 -7.01 9.56 -16.85
CA THR A 330 -6.78 10.66 -15.92
C THR A 330 -7.18 10.26 -14.50
N LEU A 331 -6.79 11.06 -13.51
CA LEU A 331 -7.30 10.91 -12.15
C LEU A 331 -8.83 11.07 -12.09
N ALA A 332 -9.39 11.94 -12.94
CA ALA A 332 -10.85 12.08 -13.07
C ALA A 332 -11.53 10.78 -13.50
N ASP A 333 -10.95 10.04 -14.46
CA ASP A 333 -11.48 8.74 -14.89
C ASP A 333 -11.46 7.71 -13.75
N LEU A 334 -10.36 7.67 -13.00
CA LEU A 334 -10.22 6.79 -11.84
C LEU A 334 -11.21 7.13 -10.72
N LEU A 335 -11.31 8.41 -10.34
CA LEU A 335 -12.26 8.87 -9.34
C LEU A 335 -13.70 8.66 -9.79
N GLY A 336 -14.01 8.94 -11.07
CA GLY A 336 -15.32 8.68 -11.65
C GLY A 336 -15.74 7.21 -11.56
N SER A 337 -14.80 6.30 -11.84
CA SER A 337 -15.01 4.86 -11.66
C SER A 337 -15.29 4.51 -10.18
N SER A 338 -14.45 4.99 -9.27
CA SER A 338 -14.59 4.73 -7.83
C SER A 338 -15.89 5.30 -7.24
N LEU A 339 -16.33 6.46 -7.72
CA LEU A 339 -17.59 7.07 -7.32
C LEU A 339 -18.81 6.27 -7.85
N LYS A 340 -18.74 5.76 -9.08
CA LYS A 340 -19.78 4.85 -9.62
C LYS A 340 -19.90 3.58 -8.78
N ASP A 341 -18.76 3.00 -8.37
CA ASP A 341 -18.74 1.84 -7.47
C ASP A 341 -19.36 2.16 -6.09
N ALA A 342 -19.28 3.42 -5.65
CA ALA A 342 -19.95 3.93 -4.45
C ALA A 342 -21.44 4.31 -4.69
N GLY A 343 -22.01 4.03 -5.88
CA GLY A 343 -23.40 4.28 -6.21
C GLY A 343 -23.70 5.72 -6.64
N VAL A 344 -22.71 6.42 -7.20
CA VAL A 344 -22.88 7.76 -7.80
C VAL A 344 -23.22 7.64 -9.27
N SER A 345 -24.30 8.29 -9.69
CA SER A 345 -24.62 8.46 -11.14
C SER A 345 -23.86 9.67 -11.67
N LEU A 346 -22.91 9.44 -12.58
CA LEU A 346 -22.09 10.45 -13.24
C LEU A 346 -22.52 10.59 -14.71
#